data_c8659ea6c9e3a11dae70278a6cbe534f
#
_entry.id   c8659ea6c9e3a11dae70278a6cbe534f
#
_cell.length_a   1.000
_cell.length_b   1.000
_cell.length_c   1.000
_cell.angle_alpha   90.00
_cell.angle_beta   90.00
_cell.angle_gamma   90.00
#
_symmetry.space_group_name_H-M   'P 1'
#
loop_
_entity.id
_entity.type
_entity.pdbx_description
1 polymer ?
#
loop_
_entity_poly.entity_id
_entity_poly.type
_entity_poly.pdbx_seq_one_letter_code
_entity_poly.pdbx_strand_id
1 'polypeptide(L)'
;MYKRQVVFRMEGDRITGFEARGHSGYAEAGADIVCAAVTSAIRLVEATVNDVLGLAASVKVREQDASISLHLPGGLSPTAESTCQSLLAGLMVYFSALHDEYPDNIEVLEDD
;
A
#
# COMPACT_ATOMS: atom_id res chain seq x y z
N MET A 1 8.99 -1.81 19.72
CA MET A 1 8.15 -2.75 18.95
C MET A 1 7.92 -2.18 17.55
N TYR A 2 8.24 -2.95 16.54
CA TYR A 2 8.11 -2.48 15.17
C TYR A 2 6.72 -2.74 14.64
N LYS A 3 6.10 -1.69 14.08
CA LYS A 3 4.86 -1.81 13.32
C LYS A 3 5.16 -1.53 11.86
N ARG A 4 4.54 -2.30 10.98
CA ARG A 4 4.47 -1.95 9.58
C ARG A 4 3.55 -0.74 9.46
N GLN A 5 4.03 0.37 8.93
CA GLN A 5 3.24 1.59 8.77
C GLN A 5 2.89 1.77 7.30
N VAL A 6 1.62 1.93 7.00
CA VAL A 6 1.17 2.22 5.64
C VAL A 6 0.47 3.56 5.65
N VAL A 7 0.97 4.49 4.83
CA VAL A 7 0.41 5.83 4.71
C VAL A 7 -0.19 5.97 3.32
N PHE A 8 -1.48 6.26 3.24
CA PHE A 8 -2.15 6.55 1.99
C PHE A 8 -2.13 8.05 1.75
N ARG A 9 -1.65 8.46 0.58
CA ARG A 9 -1.60 9.86 0.20
C ARG A 9 -2.91 10.24 -0.47
N MET A 10 -3.56 11.25 0.09
CA MET A 10 -4.87 11.70 -0.36
C MET A 10 -4.78 13.10 -0.97
N GLU A 11 -5.56 13.34 -1.99
CA GLU A 11 -5.77 14.67 -2.56
C GLU A 11 -7.28 14.83 -2.66
N GLY A 12 -7.87 15.43 -1.61
CA GLY A 12 -9.32 15.39 -1.44
C GLY A 12 -9.78 13.95 -1.25
N ASP A 13 -10.71 13.51 -2.09
CA ASP A 13 -11.23 12.14 -2.04
C ASP A 13 -10.41 11.17 -2.92
N ARG A 14 -9.40 11.68 -3.62
CA ARG A 14 -8.61 10.88 -4.52
C ARG A 14 -7.39 10.30 -3.78
N ILE A 15 -7.21 8.99 -3.89
CA ILE A 15 -6.00 8.33 -3.41
C ILE A 15 -4.94 8.47 -4.50
N THR A 16 -3.85 9.18 -4.22
CA THR A 16 -2.79 9.41 -5.19
C THR A 16 -1.69 8.37 -5.12
N GLY A 17 -1.58 7.67 -4.00
CA GLY A 17 -0.56 6.67 -3.82
C GLY A 17 -0.48 6.22 -2.36
N PHE A 18 0.56 5.48 -2.06
CA PHE A 18 0.79 5.01 -0.69
C PHE A 18 2.27 4.73 -0.47
N GLU A 19 2.64 4.64 0.80
CA GLU A 19 3.97 4.22 1.21
C GLU A 19 3.83 3.25 2.37
N ALA A 20 4.44 2.07 2.26
CA ALA A 20 4.56 1.11 3.34
C ALA A 20 6.01 1.08 3.80
N ARG A 21 6.24 1.18 5.11
CA ARG A 21 7.59 1.18 5.65
C ARG A 21 7.66 0.44 6.98
N GLY A 22 8.88 0.13 7.39
CA GLY A 22 9.14 -0.62 8.59
C GLY A 22 8.97 -2.11 8.36
N HIS A 23 9.76 -2.89 9.04
CA HIS A 23 9.57 -4.32 9.13
C HIS A 23 9.86 -4.74 10.55
N SER A 24 9.32 -5.87 10.96
CA SER A 24 9.70 -6.45 12.23
C SER A 24 11.10 -7.04 12.07
N GLY A 25 12.04 -6.55 12.85
CA GLY A 25 13.36 -7.16 12.91
C GLY A 25 13.37 -8.46 13.67
N TYR A 26 12.25 -8.88 14.19
CA TYR A 26 12.11 -10.06 15.05
C TYR A 26 11.01 -10.96 14.49
N ALA A 27 11.29 -12.24 14.50
CA ALA A 27 10.39 -13.27 13.99
C ALA A 27 9.26 -13.55 14.99
N GLU A 28 8.43 -12.57 15.28
CA GLU A 28 7.14 -12.82 15.88
C GLU A 28 6.20 -13.28 14.78
N ALA A 29 5.47 -14.35 15.03
CA ALA A 29 4.61 -14.95 14.02
C ALA A 29 3.63 -13.94 13.41
N GLY A 30 3.01 -13.08 14.24
CA GLY A 30 2.10 -12.05 13.74
C GLY A 30 2.78 -11.03 12.84
N ALA A 31 4.01 -10.63 13.18
CA ALA A 31 4.77 -9.65 12.40
C ALA A 31 5.16 -10.21 11.03
N ASP A 32 5.55 -11.48 10.95
CA ASP A 32 5.91 -12.12 9.68
C ASP A 32 4.68 -12.27 8.79
N ILE A 33 3.54 -12.65 9.36
CA ILE A 33 2.28 -12.75 8.62
C ILE A 33 1.89 -11.38 8.06
N VAL A 34 1.96 -10.33 8.85
CA VAL A 34 1.63 -8.97 8.42
C VAL A 34 2.58 -8.51 7.32
N CYS A 35 3.89 -8.70 7.48
CA CYS A 35 4.86 -8.32 6.44
C CYS A 35 4.57 -9.02 5.11
N ALA A 36 4.30 -10.32 5.14
CA ALA A 36 3.98 -11.08 3.94
C ALA A 36 2.67 -10.60 3.32
N ALA A 37 1.64 -10.38 4.13
CA ALA A 37 0.34 -9.93 3.65
C ALA A 37 0.43 -8.55 3.01
N VAL A 38 1.11 -7.59 3.65
CA VAL A 38 1.28 -6.23 3.12
C VAL A 38 2.05 -6.28 1.80
N THR A 39 3.17 -6.98 1.76
CA THR A 39 4.00 -7.07 0.56
C THR A 39 3.25 -7.72 -0.60
N SER A 40 2.53 -8.81 -0.34
CA SER A 40 1.76 -9.51 -1.37
C SER A 40 0.64 -8.64 -1.93
N ALA A 41 -0.08 -7.93 -1.07
CA ALA A 41 -1.15 -7.03 -1.50
C ALA A 41 -0.61 -5.88 -2.35
N ILE A 42 0.52 -5.29 -1.95
CA ILE A 42 1.16 -4.21 -2.71
C ILE A 42 1.62 -4.72 -4.08
N ARG A 43 2.20 -5.91 -4.15
CA ARG A 43 2.64 -6.49 -5.43
C ARG A 43 1.46 -6.74 -6.36
N LEU A 44 0.32 -7.15 -5.83
CA LEU A 44 -0.89 -7.32 -6.64
C LEU A 44 -1.36 -5.99 -7.21
N VAL A 45 -1.35 -4.93 -6.40
CA VAL A 45 -1.73 -3.59 -6.86
C VAL A 45 -0.76 -3.10 -7.94
N GLU A 46 0.54 -3.25 -7.72
CA GLU A 46 1.56 -2.85 -8.70
C GLU A 46 1.37 -3.60 -10.02
N ALA A 47 1.20 -4.91 -9.96
CA ALA A 47 1.00 -5.74 -11.15
C ALA A 47 -0.26 -5.30 -11.92
N THR A 48 -1.34 -5.01 -11.20
CA THR A 48 -2.58 -4.58 -11.84
C THR A 48 -2.42 -3.22 -12.50
N VAL A 49 -1.88 -2.24 -11.78
CA VAL A 49 -1.74 -0.87 -12.30
C VAL A 49 -0.76 -0.82 -13.47
N ASN A 50 0.39 -1.46 -13.34
CA ASN A 50 1.49 -1.31 -14.30
C ASN A 50 1.45 -2.36 -15.41
N ASP A 51 1.17 -3.62 -15.08
CA ASP A 51 1.25 -4.69 -16.07
C ASP A 51 -0.11 -4.94 -16.75
N VAL A 52 -1.20 -4.89 -16.02
CA VAL A 52 -2.53 -5.12 -16.60
C VAL A 52 -3.07 -3.84 -17.24
N LEU A 53 -3.04 -2.73 -16.52
CA LEU A 53 -3.56 -1.44 -17.00
C LEU A 53 -2.53 -0.64 -17.79
N GLY A 54 -1.25 -0.92 -17.63
CA GLY A 54 -0.18 -0.26 -18.38
C GLY A 54 0.02 1.20 -18.04
N LEU A 55 -0.25 1.62 -16.81
CA LEU A 55 -0.29 3.04 -16.45
C LEU A 55 1.05 3.63 -16.03
N ALA A 56 2.08 2.80 -15.86
CA ALA A 56 3.43 3.24 -15.48
C ALA A 56 3.45 4.09 -14.20
N ALA A 57 2.76 3.63 -13.16
CA ALA A 57 2.84 4.26 -11.86
C ALA A 57 4.26 4.17 -11.31
N SER A 58 4.70 5.22 -10.62
CA SER A 58 6.03 5.27 -10.04
C SER A 58 6.09 4.35 -8.80
N VAL A 59 6.99 3.40 -8.82
CA VAL A 59 7.22 2.48 -7.68
C VAL A 59 8.66 2.66 -7.22
N LYS A 60 8.84 2.92 -5.92
CA LYS A 60 10.16 3.06 -5.32
C LYS A 60 10.30 2.08 -4.16
N VAL A 61 11.40 1.36 -4.17
CA VAL A 61 11.75 0.42 -3.11
C VAL A 61 13.05 0.89 -2.46
N ARG A 62 13.04 1.03 -1.13
CA ARG A 62 14.24 1.37 -0.35
C ARG A 62 14.50 0.24 0.63
N GLU A 63 15.61 -0.45 0.44
CA GLU A 63 15.97 -1.57 1.30
C GLU A 63 16.38 -1.12 2.70
N GLN A 64 16.97 0.08 2.80
CA GLN A 64 17.49 0.61 4.07
C GLN A 64 16.43 0.74 5.16
N ASP A 65 15.25 1.21 4.80
CA ASP A 65 14.14 1.37 5.74
C ASP A 65 12.98 0.42 5.43
N ALA A 66 13.23 -0.56 4.58
CA ALA A 66 12.25 -1.55 4.14
C ALA A 66 10.96 -0.90 3.66
N SER A 67 11.09 0.17 2.86
CA SER A 67 9.93 0.90 2.35
C SER A 67 9.65 0.58 0.89
N ILE A 68 8.37 0.60 0.55
CA ILE A 68 7.90 0.52 -0.82
C ILE A 68 6.80 1.56 -0.99
N SER A 69 6.87 2.35 -2.06
CA SER A 69 5.88 3.37 -2.35
C SER A 69 5.42 3.27 -3.78
N LEU A 70 4.16 3.65 -4.01
CA LEU A 70 3.57 3.71 -5.33
C LEU A 70 2.82 5.02 -5.47
N HIS A 71 3.04 5.72 -6.60
CA HIS A 71 2.33 6.95 -6.93
C HIS A 71 1.70 6.83 -8.30
N LEU A 72 0.41 7.15 -8.38
CA LEU A 72 -0.30 7.18 -9.65
C LEU A 72 0.15 8.38 -10.49
N PRO A 73 0.25 8.21 -11.82
CA PRO A 73 0.48 9.35 -12.70
C PRO A 73 -0.76 10.22 -12.78
N GLY A 74 -0.57 11.49 -13.17
CA GLY A 74 -1.67 12.38 -13.48
C GLY A 74 -2.22 12.13 -14.88
N GLY A 75 -3.36 12.73 -15.18
CA GLY A 75 -3.94 12.71 -16.52
C GLY A 75 -4.51 11.38 -16.95
N LEU A 76 -4.90 10.53 -16.02
CA LEU A 76 -5.52 9.25 -16.35
C LEU A 76 -6.89 9.44 -16.99
N SER A 77 -7.27 8.53 -17.89
CA SER A 77 -8.63 8.51 -18.42
C SER A 77 -9.63 8.27 -17.28
N PRO A 78 -10.90 8.71 -17.42
CA PRO A 78 -11.89 8.46 -16.36
C PRO A 78 -12.04 6.99 -15.99
N THR A 79 -11.96 6.08 -16.97
CA THR A 79 -12.05 4.65 -16.70
C THR A 79 -10.83 4.15 -15.91
N ALA A 80 -9.63 4.55 -16.32
CA ALA A 80 -8.40 4.14 -15.61
C ALA A 80 -8.37 4.73 -14.21
N GLU A 81 -8.76 5.99 -14.05
CA GLU A 81 -8.83 6.64 -12.75
C GLU A 81 -9.78 5.91 -11.81
N SER A 82 -11.00 5.60 -12.30
CA SER A 82 -12.00 4.89 -11.51
C SER A 82 -11.51 3.51 -11.08
N THR A 83 -10.88 2.78 -11.98
CA THR A 83 -10.33 1.45 -11.67
C THR A 83 -9.24 1.54 -10.61
N CYS A 84 -8.32 2.50 -10.75
CA CYS A 84 -7.24 2.69 -9.78
C CYS A 84 -7.79 3.09 -8.41
N GLN A 85 -8.79 3.96 -8.36
CA GLN A 85 -9.37 4.39 -7.10
C GLN A 85 -10.06 3.21 -6.39
N SER A 86 -10.77 2.36 -7.12
CA SER A 86 -11.37 1.16 -6.56
C SER A 86 -10.32 0.20 -6.01
N LEU A 87 -9.24 0.02 -6.75
CA LEU A 87 -8.16 -0.88 -6.36
C LEU A 87 -7.45 -0.38 -5.09
N LEU A 88 -7.12 0.91 -5.05
CA LEU A 88 -6.45 1.51 -3.88
C LEU A 88 -7.37 1.59 -2.67
N ALA A 89 -8.66 1.86 -2.87
CA ALA A 89 -9.64 1.82 -1.79
C ALA A 89 -9.76 0.40 -1.21
N GLY A 90 -9.76 -0.61 -2.07
CA GLY A 90 -9.75 -2.00 -1.65
C GLY A 90 -8.51 -2.35 -0.84
N LEU A 91 -7.35 -1.84 -1.26
CA LEU A 91 -6.11 -2.04 -0.51
C LEU A 91 -6.20 -1.42 0.88
N MET A 92 -6.74 -0.20 0.98
CA MET A 92 -6.92 0.50 2.25
C MET A 92 -7.86 -0.27 3.19
N VAL A 93 -8.98 -0.76 2.65
CA VAL A 93 -9.95 -1.55 3.43
C VAL A 93 -9.30 -2.86 3.92
N TYR A 94 -8.55 -3.52 3.05
CA TYR A 94 -7.86 -4.76 3.43
C TYR A 94 -6.84 -4.52 4.55
N PHE A 95 -6.04 -3.45 4.43
CA PHE A 95 -5.06 -3.13 5.48
C PHE A 95 -5.74 -2.74 6.79
N SER A 96 -6.89 -2.08 6.73
CA SER A 96 -7.67 -1.77 7.93
C SER A 96 -8.19 -3.04 8.61
N ALA A 97 -8.64 -4.02 7.83
CA ALA A 97 -9.04 -5.33 8.35
C ALA A 97 -7.83 -6.07 8.96
N LEU A 98 -6.68 -5.96 8.32
CA LEU A 98 -5.45 -6.56 8.81
C LEU A 98 -5.02 -5.92 10.13
N HIS A 99 -5.20 -4.60 10.26
CA HIS A 99 -4.95 -3.89 11.53
C HIS A 99 -5.89 -4.39 12.64
N ASP A 100 -7.16 -4.62 12.33
CA ASP A 100 -8.12 -5.14 13.32
C ASP A 100 -7.71 -6.53 13.82
N GLU A 101 -7.13 -7.33 12.96
CA GLU A 101 -6.66 -8.67 13.29
C GLU A 101 -5.29 -8.65 13.99
N TYR A 102 -4.40 -7.74 13.59
CA TYR A 102 -3.05 -7.62 14.13
C TYR A 102 -2.75 -6.17 14.55
N PRO A 103 -3.43 -5.63 15.56
CA PRO A 103 -3.35 -4.20 15.88
C PRO A 103 -1.97 -3.74 16.33
N ASP A 104 -1.13 -4.66 16.81
CA ASP A 104 0.22 -4.32 17.26
C ASP A 104 1.27 -4.37 16.13
N ASN A 105 0.89 -4.85 14.96
CA ASN A 105 1.85 -5.12 13.87
C ASN A 105 1.68 -4.26 12.63
N ILE A 106 0.56 -3.57 12.50
CA ILE A 106 0.31 -2.69 11.36
C ILE A 106 -0.47 -1.45 11.79
N GLU A 107 -0.09 -0.32 11.22
CA GLU A 107 -0.78 0.96 11.39
C GLU A 107 -1.10 1.51 10.01
N VAL A 108 -2.33 1.99 9.83
CA VAL A 108 -2.79 2.54 8.56
C VAL A 108 -3.18 3.99 8.76
N LEU A 109 -2.58 4.88 7.98
CA LEU A 109 -2.78 6.32 8.10
C LEU A 109 -3.17 6.92 6.76
N GLU A 110 -3.88 8.04 6.83
CA GLU A 110 -4.16 8.88 5.66
C GLU A 110 -3.44 10.20 5.83
N ASP A 111 -2.89 10.74 4.74
CA ASP A 111 -2.15 11.99 4.73
C ASP A 111 -2.55 12.81 3.52
N ASP A 112 -3.04 13.99 3.76
CA ASP A 112 -3.37 14.95 2.69
C ASP A 112 -2.12 15.72 2.22
#